data_e2a4eb51f4699210bff6c6da22142d7d
#
_entry.id   e2a4eb51f4699210bff6c6da22142d7d
#
_cell.length_a   1.000
_cell.length_b   1.000
_cell.length_c   1.000
_cell.angle_alpha   90.00
_cell.angle_beta   90.00
_cell.angle_gamma   90.00
#
_symmetry.space_group_name_H-M   'P 1'
#
loop_
_entity.id
_entity.type
_entity.pdbx_description
1 polymer ?
#
loop_
_entity_poly.entity_id
_entity_poly.type
_entity_poly.pdbx_seq_one_letter_code
_entity_poly.pdbx_strand_id
1 'polypeptide(L)'
;MKKVREKEEIMKENVIKFIKNNWRWMLLFICLIGFLALAEDVFHQEIMNGDIVGYDIVSKLFKFNVSTPIAKFITNFGGAIFVISLTTILFFVIKDKKIGISIITNLGIVTILNQIIKFIMQRPRPTEFRIIEETGYSFPSGHSMVSMAFYGYLIYLIYKYVKNKYIKWISIIALSILICFIGISRIYLGVHYTSDVLGGFLLSISYLIIYVSVVNKFLIVTTDIYNNIEMKKIKKEISKN
;
A
#
# COMPACT_ATOMS: atom_id res chain seq x y z
N MET A 1 -44.24 17.44 -12.85
CA MET A 1 -42.92 17.99 -12.56
C MET A 1 -42.46 17.76 -11.10
N LYS A 2 -43.25 18.06 -10.06
CA LYS A 2 -42.88 17.89 -8.64
C LYS A 2 -42.55 16.42 -8.27
N LYS A 3 -43.33 15.43 -8.66
CA LYS A 3 -43.09 13.99 -8.44
C LYS A 3 -41.84 13.45 -9.16
N VAL A 4 -41.46 14.05 -10.28
CA VAL A 4 -40.21 13.62 -11.00
C VAL A 4 -38.99 14.13 -10.27
N ARG A 5 -39.00 15.38 -9.83
CA ARG A 5 -37.89 15.94 -9.02
C ARG A 5 -37.69 15.19 -7.69
N GLU A 6 -38.79 14.86 -7.01
CA GLU A 6 -38.74 14.10 -5.75
C GLU A 6 -38.14 12.70 -5.95
N LYS A 7 -38.47 12.01 -7.05
CA LYS A 7 -37.85 10.72 -7.40
C LYS A 7 -36.36 10.88 -7.75
N GLU A 8 -35.97 11.95 -8.43
CA GLU A 8 -34.57 12.23 -8.75
C GLU A 8 -33.75 12.52 -7.48
N GLU A 9 -34.29 13.25 -6.51
CA GLU A 9 -33.62 13.53 -5.23
C GLU A 9 -33.44 12.24 -4.42
N ILE A 10 -34.47 11.42 -4.29
CA ILE A 10 -34.40 10.12 -3.60
C ILE A 10 -33.37 9.21 -4.27
N MET A 11 -33.33 9.18 -5.61
CA MET A 11 -32.36 8.38 -6.34
C MET A 11 -30.93 8.88 -6.10
N LYS A 12 -30.69 10.20 -6.11
CA LYS A 12 -29.39 10.81 -5.79
C LYS A 12 -28.94 10.46 -4.37
N GLU A 13 -29.82 10.58 -3.39
CA GLU A 13 -29.51 10.21 -2.00
C GLU A 13 -29.14 8.74 -1.85
N ASN A 14 -29.88 7.84 -2.52
CA ASN A 14 -29.60 6.40 -2.51
C ASN A 14 -28.24 6.08 -3.16
N VAL A 15 -27.90 6.72 -4.29
CA VAL A 15 -26.62 6.58 -4.96
C VAL A 15 -25.47 7.07 -4.07
N ILE A 16 -25.60 8.26 -3.47
CA ILE A 16 -24.61 8.81 -2.54
C ILE A 16 -24.41 7.87 -1.35
N LYS A 17 -25.48 7.36 -0.76
CA LYS A 17 -25.44 6.41 0.34
C LYS A 17 -24.77 5.10 -0.05
N PHE A 18 -25.08 4.57 -1.24
CA PHE A 18 -24.43 3.37 -1.78
C PHE A 18 -22.92 3.59 -1.95
N ILE A 19 -22.51 4.69 -2.60
CA ILE A 19 -21.09 5.03 -2.78
C ILE A 19 -20.40 5.16 -1.42
N LYS A 20 -21.01 5.90 -0.48
CA LYS A 20 -20.43 6.13 0.86
C LYS A 20 -20.24 4.82 1.66
N ASN A 21 -21.13 3.87 1.48
CA ASN A 21 -21.04 2.57 2.16
C ASN A 21 -20.09 1.59 1.47
N ASN A 22 -19.88 1.72 0.17
CA ASN A 22 -19.13 0.74 -0.64
C ASN A 22 -17.84 1.28 -1.27
N TRP A 23 -17.45 2.53 -1.00
CA TRP A 23 -16.32 3.20 -1.65
C TRP A 23 -15.01 2.40 -1.61
N ARG A 24 -14.76 1.65 -0.52
CA ARG A 24 -13.56 0.81 -0.37
C ARG A 24 -13.54 -0.33 -1.38
N TRP A 25 -14.67 -1.00 -1.55
CA TRP A 25 -14.80 -2.07 -2.52
C TRP A 25 -14.76 -1.56 -3.96
N MET A 26 -15.36 -0.38 -4.21
CA MET A 26 -15.25 0.28 -5.51
C MET A 26 -13.80 0.64 -5.82
N LEU A 27 -13.06 1.21 -4.85
CA LEU A 27 -11.64 1.51 -5.00
C LEU A 27 -10.83 0.24 -5.26
N LEU A 28 -11.10 -0.85 -4.53
CA LEU A 28 -10.46 -2.15 -4.77
C LEU A 28 -10.64 -2.60 -6.22
N PHE A 29 -11.88 -2.60 -6.71
CA PHE A 29 -12.17 -3.04 -8.07
C PHE A 29 -11.52 -2.14 -9.12
N ILE A 30 -11.54 -0.82 -8.94
CA ILE A 30 -10.89 0.13 -9.85
C ILE A 30 -9.36 -0.13 -9.89
N CYS A 31 -8.72 -0.26 -8.73
CA CYS A 31 -7.28 -0.53 -8.67
C CYS A 31 -6.93 -1.92 -9.24
N LEU A 32 -7.75 -2.93 -8.98
CA LEU A 32 -7.51 -4.29 -9.49
C LEU A 32 -7.68 -4.33 -11.01
N ILE A 33 -8.73 -3.71 -11.55
CA ILE A 33 -8.93 -3.62 -13.01
C ILE A 33 -7.78 -2.83 -13.64
N GLY A 34 -7.38 -1.70 -13.05
CA GLY A 34 -6.24 -0.92 -13.54
C GLY A 34 -4.93 -1.71 -13.50
N PHE A 35 -4.70 -2.51 -12.45
CA PHE A 35 -3.54 -3.41 -12.39
C PHE A 35 -3.59 -4.50 -13.48
N LEU A 36 -4.75 -5.14 -13.66
CA LEU A 36 -4.91 -6.19 -14.67
C LEU A 36 -4.72 -5.66 -16.10
N ALA A 37 -5.23 -4.45 -16.38
CA ALA A 37 -5.02 -3.80 -17.67
C ALA A 37 -3.53 -3.52 -17.91
N LEU A 38 -2.82 -2.94 -16.92
CA LEU A 38 -1.37 -2.74 -17.02
C LEU A 38 -0.59 -4.06 -17.14
N ALA A 39 -1.01 -5.10 -16.45
CA ALA A 39 -0.36 -6.41 -16.51
C ALA A 39 -0.55 -7.07 -17.88
N GLU A 40 -1.71 -6.90 -18.48
CA GLU A 40 -2.01 -7.36 -19.84
C GLU A 40 -1.16 -6.63 -20.88
N ASP A 41 -1.10 -5.30 -20.82
CA ASP A 41 -0.26 -4.49 -21.69
C ASP A 41 1.24 -4.86 -21.56
N VAL A 42 1.72 -5.04 -20.31
CA VAL A 42 3.11 -5.46 -20.02
C VAL A 42 3.40 -6.86 -20.58
N PHE A 43 2.42 -7.77 -20.52
CA PHE A 43 2.58 -9.12 -21.02
C PHE A 43 2.72 -9.18 -22.54
N HIS A 44 2.06 -8.27 -23.27
CA HIS A 44 2.09 -8.19 -24.72
C HIS A 44 3.14 -7.22 -25.27
N GLN A 45 3.54 -6.22 -24.48
CA GLN A 45 4.50 -5.20 -24.89
C GLN A 45 5.56 -5.01 -23.80
N GLU A 46 6.82 -5.25 -24.11
CA GLU A 46 7.92 -5.06 -23.14
C GLU A 46 8.05 -3.60 -22.67
N ILE A 47 7.90 -2.64 -23.58
CA ILE A 47 8.02 -1.19 -23.30
C ILE A 47 6.82 -0.47 -23.90
N MET A 48 6.09 0.26 -23.04
CA MET A 48 4.93 1.07 -23.46
C MET A 48 5.33 2.53 -23.71
N ASN A 49 4.60 3.23 -24.58
CA ASN A 49 4.79 4.66 -24.79
C ASN A 49 4.70 5.47 -23.49
N GLY A 50 3.81 5.07 -22.57
CA GLY A 50 3.67 5.66 -21.24
C GLY A 50 4.93 5.51 -20.38
N ASP A 51 5.72 4.46 -20.57
CA ASP A 51 6.97 4.23 -19.84
C ASP A 51 8.04 5.23 -20.26
N ILE A 52 8.14 5.48 -21.58
CA ILE A 52 9.09 6.44 -22.15
C ILE A 52 8.72 7.86 -21.71
N VAL A 53 7.45 8.24 -21.86
CA VAL A 53 6.95 9.57 -21.47
C VAL A 53 7.13 9.78 -19.96
N GLY A 54 6.81 8.80 -19.14
CA GLY A 54 6.97 8.90 -17.70
C GLY A 54 8.41 9.06 -17.25
N TYR A 55 9.35 8.34 -17.87
CA TYR A 55 10.79 8.53 -17.63
C TYR A 55 11.25 9.92 -18.05
N ASP A 56 10.84 10.39 -19.23
CA ASP A 56 11.20 11.72 -19.75
C ASP A 56 10.70 12.85 -18.83
N ILE A 57 9.46 12.76 -18.36
CA ILE A 57 8.91 13.72 -17.40
C ILE A 57 9.73 13.72 -16.11
N VAL A 58 9.95 12.55 -15.50
CA VAL A 58 10.67 12.42 -14.23
C VAL A 58 12.11 12.91 -14.38
N SER A 59 12.82 12.53 -15.44
CA SER A 59 14.20 12.93 -15.68
C SER A 59 14.34 14.44 -15.90
N LYS A 60 13.37 15.08 -16.56
CA LYS A 60 13.34 16.54 -16.77
C LYS A 60 13.04 17.31 -15.50
N LEU A 61 12.09 16.84 -14.69
CA LEU A 61 11.72 17.48 -13.41
C LEU A 61 12.83 17.44 -12.37
N PHE A 62 13.64 16.38 -12.37
CA PHE A 62 14.71 16.16 -11.39
C PHE A 62 16.12 16.33 -11.99
N LYS A 63 16.32 17.29 -12.89
CA LYS A 63 17.59 17.53 -13.60
C LYS A 63 18.60 18.36 -12.80
N PHE A 64 18.64 18.22 -11.49
CA PHE A 64 19.56 18.96 -10.61
C PHE A 64 20.74 18.07 -10.17
N ASN A 65 21.91 18.65 -9.94
CA ASN A 65 23.12 17.91 -9.50
C ASN A 65 22.90 17.09 -8.23
N VAL A 66 21.96 17.51 -7.37
CA VAL A 66 21.62 16.83 -6.10
C VAL A 66 20.54 15.75 -6.24
N SER A 67 19.90 15.62 -7.41
CA SER A 67 18.77 14.70 -7.58
C SER A 67 19.16 13.23 -7.42
N THR A 68 20.31 12.84 -7.98
CA THR A 68 20.79 11.45 -7.89
C THR A 68 21.12 11.02 -6.45
N PRO A 69 21.89 11.76 -5.64
CA PRO A 69 22.09 11.39 -4.25
C PRO A 69 20.80 11.39 -3.44
N ILE A 70 19.87 12.32 -3.68
CA ILE A 70 18.57 12.35 -3.01
C ILE A 70 17.73 11.13 -3.41
N ALA A 71 17.65 10.77 -4.70
CA ALA A 71 16.91 9.61 -5.16
C ALA A 71 17.49 8.30 -4.57
N LYS A 72 18.81 8.16 -4.51
CA LYS A 72 19.48 7.04 -3.85
C LYS A 72 19.21 6.97 -2.35
N PHE A 73 19.14 8.10 -1.67
CA PHE A 73 18.78 8.17 -0.26
C PHE A 73 17.31 7.77 -0.04
N ILE A 74 16.39 8.35 -0.80
CA ILE A 74 14.95 8.09 -0.67
C ILE A 74 14.61 6.63 -0.99
N THR A 75 15.22 6.05 -2.03
CA THR A 75 14.93 4.66 -2.42
C THR A 75 15.27 3.66 -1.30
N ASN A 76 16.25 3.95 -0.45
CA ASN A 76 16.61 3.08 0.68
C ASN A 76 15.46 2.84 1.65
N PHE A 77 14.54 3.81 1.81
CA PHE A 77 13.35 3.64 2.66
C PHE A 77 12.37 2.59 2.12
N GLY A 78 12.42 2.28 0.81
CA GLY A 78 11.68 1.17 0.20
C GLY A 78 12.48 -0.13 0.09
N GLY A 79 13.75 -0.11 0.48
CA GLY A 79 14.65 -1.26 0.43
C GLY A 79 14.38 -2.28 1.53
N ALA A 80 14.69 -3.55 1.25
CA ALA A 80 14.42 -4.67 2.16
C ALA A 80 15.05 -4.47 3.54
N ILE A 81 16.33 -4.06 3.60
CA ILE A 81 17.06 -3.87 4.86
C ILE A 81 16.34 -2.86 5.75
N PHE A 82 15.96 -1.70 5.20
CA PHE A 82 15.30 -0.65 5.98
C PHE A 82 13.92 -1.10 6.47
N VAL A 83 13.10 -1.65 5.59
CA VAL A 83 11.71 -2.05 5.92
C VAL A 83 11.69 -3.20 6.94
N ILE A 84 12.59 -4.19 6.81
CA ILE A 84 12.72 -5.28 7.78
C ILE A 84 13.19 -4.74 9.14
N SER A 85 14.21 -3.87 9.15
CA SER A 85 14.72 -3.27 10.39
C SER A 85 13.63 -2.45 11.09
N LEU A 86 12.90 -1.61 10.35
CA LEU A 86 11.80 -0.83 10.90
C LEU A 86 10.67 -1.72 11.42
N THR A 87 10.32 -2.79 10.69
CA THR A 87 9.32 -3.78 11.12
C THR A 87 9.73 -4.42 12.44
N THR A 88 10.99 -4.80 12.57
CA THR A 88 11.55 -5.40 13.80
C THR A 88 11.48 -4.41 14.96
N ILE A 89 11.90 -3.17 14.77
CA ILE A 89 11.81 -2.12 15.79
C ILE A 89 10.35 -1.91 16.23
N LEU A 90 9.42 -1.78 15.28
CA LEU A 90 8.01 -1.59 15.56
C LEU A 90 7.42 -2.77 16.34
N PHE A 91 7.81 -4.01 16.04
CA PHE A 91 7.37 -5.19 16.78
C PHE A 91 7.76 -5.15 18.27
N PHE A 92 8.97 -4.67 18.58
CA PHE A 92 9.42 -4.56 19.98
C PHE A 92 8.82 -3.35 20.69
N VAL A 93 8.67 -2.21 20.01
CA VAL A 93 8.16 -0.95 20.59
C VAL A 93 6.64 -0.98 20.81
N ILE A 94 5.89 -1.60 19.91
CA ILE A 94 4.42 -1.65 20.01
C ILE A 94 4.04 -2.64 21.11
N LYS A 95 3.33 -2.14 22.14
CA LYS A 95 2.90 -2.95 23.29
C LYS A 95 1.91 -4.04 22.88
N ASP A 96 0.96 -3.74 22.01
CA ASP A 96 0.01 -4.73 21.49
C ASP A 96 0.69 -5.62 20.43
N LYS A 97 1.06 -6.82 20.85
CA LYS A 97 1.74 -7.80 19.99
C LYS A 97 0.91 -8.24 18.79
N LYS A 98 -0.41 -8.14 18.84
CA LYS A 98 -1.29 -8.45 17.69
C LYS A 98 -1.06 -7.43 16.57
N ILE A 99 -0.89 -6.14 16.92
CA ILE A 99 -0.55 -5.09 15.94
C ILE A 99 0.85 -5.35 15.39
N GLY A 100 1.83 -5.66 16.22
CA GLY A 100 3.18 -5.99 15.78
C GLY A 100 3.21 -7.17 14.80
N ILE A 101 2.50 -8.26 15.13
CA ILE A 101 2.36 -9.43 14.25
C ILE A 101 1.67 -9.05 12.94
N SER A 102 0.64 -8.20 12.98
CA SER A 102 -0.03 -7.77 11.76
C SER A 102 0.88 -6.95 10.83
N ILE A 103 1.83 -6.18 11.36
CA ILE A 103 2.83 -5.48 10.53
C ILE A 103 3.78 -6.48 9.86
N ILE A 104 4.27 -7.48 10.61
CA ILE A 104 5.13 -8.54 10.09
C ILE A 104 4.42 -9.33 8.98
N THR A 105 3.20 -9.77 9.24
CA THR A 105 2.42 -10.56 8.25
C THR A 105 2.08 -9.74 7.02
N ASN A 106 1.80 -8.44 7.15
CA ASN A 106 1.62 -7.55 6.01
C ASN A 106 2.86 -7.55 5.11
N LEU A 107 4.04 -7.31 5.70
CA LEU A 107 5.30 -7.28 4.96
C LEU A 107 5.59 -8.63 4.29
N GLY A 108 5.42 -9.73 5.01
CA GLY A 108 5.65 -11.09 4.49
C GLY A 108 4.76 -11.40 3.28
N ILE A 109 3.45 -11.18 3.42
CA ILE A 109 2.48 -11.49 2.35
C ILE A 109 2.74 -10.62 1.11
N VAL A 110 2.95 -9.30 1.26
CA VAL A 110 3.18 -8.43 0.11
C VAL A 110 4.49 -8.77 -0.61
N THR A 111 5.53 -9.16 0.13
CA THR A 111 6.81 -9.57 -0.45
C THR A 111 6.65 -10.85 -1.25
N ILE A 112 5.97 -11.86 -0.71
CA ILE A 112 5.69 -13.12 -1.41
C ILE A 112 4.86 -12.85 -2.67
N LEU A 113 3.80 -12.05 -2.56
CA LEU A 113 2.95 -11.69 -3.69
C LEU A 113 3.75 -10.98 -4.80
N ASN A 114 4.63 -10.05 -4.44
CA ASN A 114 5.50 -9.38 -5.40
C ASN A 114 6.39 -10.37 -6.15
N GLN A 115 7.02 -11.33 -5.45
CA GLN A 115 7.91 -12.32 -6.08
C GLN A 115 7.13 -13.27 -6.99
N ILE A 116 5.94 -13.71 -6.60
CA ILE A 116 5.08 -14.57 -7.44
C ILE A 116 4.75 -13.85 -8.75
N ILE A 117 4.32 -12.60 -8.70
CA ILE A 117 3.95 -11.85 -9.92
C ILE A 117 5.18 -11.58 -10.78
N LYS A 118 6.32 -11.23 -10.19
CA LYS A 118 7.58 -11.09 -10.93
C LYS A 118 7.95 -12.35 -11.68
N PHE A 119 7.80 -13.50 -11.04
CA PHE A 119 8.08 -14.80 -11.65
C PHE A 119 7.11 -15.14 -12.80
N ILE A 120 5.85 -14.73 -12.70
CA ILE A 120 4.85 -14.91 -13.77
C ILE A 120 5.11 -13.97 -14.95
N MET A 121 5.36 -12.70 -14.67
CA MET A 121 5.46 -11.65 -15.69
C MET A 121 6.82 -11.62 -16.41
N GLN A 122 7.90 -11.98 -15.73
CA GLN A 122 9.28 -12.08 -16.25
C GLN A 122 9.75 -10.86 -17.08
N ARG A 123 9.21 -9.69 -16.83
CA ARG A 123 9.53 -8.48 -17.58
C ARG A 123 10.99 -8.08 -17.40
N PRO A 124 11.77 -7.85 -18.47
CA PRO A 124 13.13 -7.31 -18.37
C PRO A 124 13.13 -5.88 -17.81
N ARG A 125 14.24 -5.49 -17.17
CA ARG A 125 14.41 -4.13 -16.65
C ARG A 125 14.89 -3.17 -17.74
N PRO A 126 14.66 -1.83 -17.56
CA PRO A 126 15.29 -0.82 -18.40
C PRO A 126 16.82 -0.96 -18.41
N THR A 127 17.45 -0.76 -19.56
CA THR A 127 18.91 -0.85 -19.73
C THR A 127 19.55 0.48 -20.11
N GLU A 128 18.80 1.34 -20.84
CA GLU A 128 19.36 2.54 -21.48
C GLU A 128 19.73 3.67 -20.50
N PHE A 129 18.95 3.84 -19.42
CA PHE A 129 19.07 4.99 -18.51
C PHE A 129 19.38 4.59 -17.07
N ARG A 130 19.98 3.43 -16.87
CA ARG A 130 20.22 2.87 -15.55
C ARG A 130 21.32 3.61 -14.80
N ILE A 131 21.01 4.19 -13.65
CA ILE A 131 21.95 4.91 -12.77
C ILE A 131 22.49 4.00 -11.65
N ILE A 132 21.76 2.94 -11.30
CA ILE A 132 22.18 1.94 -10.30
C ILE A 132 21.92 0.54 -10.83
N GLU A 133 22.67 -0.46 -10.33
CA GLU A 133 22.45 -1.85 -10.67
C GLU A 133 21.33 -2.47 -9.83
N GLU A 134 20.47 -3.23 -10.48
CA GLU A 134 19.40 -4.01 -9.85
C GLU A 134 19.20 -5.32 -10.62
N THR A 135 18.95 -6.41 -9.90
CA THR A 135 18.81 -7.75 -10.47
C THR A 135 17.34 -8.22 -10.48
N GLY A 136 17.06 -9.28 -11.19
CA GLY A 136 15.73 -9.90 -11.30
C GLY A 136 14.76 -9.10 -12.18
N TYR A 137 13.50 -9.55 -12.20
CA TYR A 137 12.45 -9.02 -13.07
C TYR A 137 11.95 -7.62 -12.66
N SER A 138 11.40 -6.87 -13.64
CA SER A 138 11.01 -5.48 -13.45
C SER A 138 9.60 -5.35 -12.86
N PHE A 139 8.60 -6.02 -13.44
CA PHE A 139 7.17 -5.82 -13.09
C PHE A 139 6.67 -6.81 -12.05
N PRO A 140 5.92 -6.35 -11.05
CA PRO A 140 5.78 -4.96 -10.61
C PRO A 140 6.99 -4.52 -9.77
N SER A 141 7.18 -3.19 -9.62
CA SER A 141 8.27 -2.63 -8.80
C SER A 141 8.15 -3.06 -7.33
N GLY A 142 9.16 -3.79 -6.83
CA GLY A 142 9.18 -4.27 -5.44
C GLY A 142 9.21 -3.15 -4.42
N HIS A 143 10.06 -2.12 -4.64
CA HIS A 143 10.11 -0.93 -3.77
C HIS A 143 8.76 -0.21 -3.71
N SER A 144 8.09 -0.02 -4.85
CA SER A 144 6.79 0.64 -4.92
C SER A 144 5.71 -0.19 -4.23
N MET A 145 5.66 -1.48 -4.52
CA MET A 145 4.67 -2.39 -3.97
C MET A 145 4.81 -2.54 -2.45
N VAL A 146 6.02 -2.81 -1.97
CA VAL A 146 6.29 -2.95 -0.53
C VAL A 146 6.09 -1.64 0.21
N SER A 147 6.55 -0.51 -0.34
CA SER A 147 6.36 0.80 0.29
C SER A 147 4.89 1.15 0.45
N MET A 148 4.09 0.98 -0.61
CA MET A 148 2.65 1.25 -0.57
C MET A 148 1.96 0.34 0.45
N ALA A 149 2.24 -0.95 0.47
CA ALA A 149 1.63 -1.89 1.40
C ALA A 149 2.08 -1.64 2.86
N PHE A 150 3.36 -1.44 3.09
CA PHE A 150 3.92 -1.27 4.43
C PHE A 150 3.55 0.09 5.03
N TYR A 151 3.94 1.19 4.38
CA TYR A 151 3.62 2.53 4.88
C TYR A 151 2.13 2.85 4.80
N GLY A 152 1.42 2.35 3.79
CA GLY A 152 -0.05 2.45 3.71
C GLY A 152 -0.75 1.75 4.88
N TYR A 153 -0.22 0.60 5.33
CA TYR A 153 -0.71 -0.04 6.54
C TYR A 153 -0.37 0.76 7.81
N LEU A 154 0.83 1.35 7.90
CA LEU A 154 1.17 2.25 9.00
C LEU A 154 0.27 3.49 9.02
N ILE A 155 -0.06 4.09 7.86
CA ILE A 155 -1.03 5.17 7.72
C ILE A 155 -2.39 4.75 8.32
N TYR A 156 -2.86 3.55 7.97
CA TYR A 156 -4.10 3.03 8.54
C TYR A 156 -4.04 2.90 10.07
N LEU A 157 -2.96 2.36 10.63
CA LEU A 157 -2.77 2.22 12.07
C LEU A 157 -2.69 3.59 12.77
N ILE A 158 -1.97 4.56 12.19
CA ILE A 158 -1.88 5.94 12.69
C ILE A 158 -3.27 6.58 12.69
N TYR A 159 -4.01 6.47 11.59
CA TYR A 159 -5.38 6.98 11.51
C TYR A 159 -6.28 6.42 12.60
N LYS A 160 -6.18 5.12 12.89
CA LYS A 160 -7.02 4.40 13.84
C LYS A 160 -6.65 4.66 15.30
N TYR A 161 -5.36 4.70 15.63
CA TYR A 161 -4.90 4.66 17.03
C TYR A 161 -4.30 5.97 17.54
N VAL A 162 -3.77 6.86 16.67
CA VAL A 162 -3.20 8.14 17.11
C VAL A 162 -4.32 9.14 17.42
N LYS A 163 -4.40 9.59 18.68
CA LYS A 163 -5.44 10.53 19.15
C LYS A 163 -5.15 11.98 18.78
N ASN A 164 -3.88 12.41 18.88
CA ASN A 164 -3.49 13.77 18.57
C ASN A 164 -3.70 14.07 17.07
N LYS A 165 -4.57 15.02 16.75
CA LYS A 165 -4.96 15.38 15.38
C LYS A 165 -3.79 15.87 14.53
N TYR A 166 -2.91 16.69 15.12
CA TYR A 166 -1.77 17.26 14.37
C TYR A 166 -0.75 16.19 14.03
N ILE A 167 -0.32 15.39 15.02
CA ILE A 167 0.62 14.28 14.81
C ILE A 167 0.05 13.30 13.78
N LYS A 168 -1.24 12.95 13.92
CA LYS A 168 -1.94 12.06 12.98
C LYS A 168 -1.79 12.53 11.54
N TRP A 169 -2.23 13.76 11.25
CA TRP A 169 -2.25 14.24 9.86
C TRP A 169 -0.87 14.53 9.30
N ILE A 170 0.06 15.06 10.10
CA ILE A 170 1.45 15.27 9.70
C ILE A 170 2.08 13.93 9.31
N SER A 171 1.92 12.89 10.14
CA SER A 171 2.46 11.56 9.85
C SER A 171 1.85 10.92 8.60
N ILE A 172 0.53 11.03 8.42
CA ILE A 172 -0.16 10.52 7.23
C ILE A 172 0.37 11.20 5.97
N ILE A 173 0.46 12.52 5.97
CA ILE A 173 0.96 13.29 4.83
C ILE A 173 2.42 12.94 4.54
N ALA A 174 3.27 12.90 5.56
CA ALA A 174 4.69 12.58 5.41
C ALA A 174 4.90 11.18 4.82
N LEU A 175 4.20 10.16 5.32
CA LEU A 175 4.29 8.80 4.79
C LEU A 175 3.71 8.69 3.37
N SER A 176 2.64 9.40 3.05
CA SER A 176 2.08 9.42 1.70
C SER A 176 3.06 10.04 0.69
N ILE A 177 3.69 11.14 1.07
CA ILE A 177 4.75 11.79 0.27
C ILE A 177 5.93 10.82 0.09
N LEU A 178 6.37 10.15 1.15
CA LEU A 178 7.47 9.18 1.09
C LEU A 178 7.16 8.05 0.10
N ILE A 179 5.97 7.46 0.14
CA ILE A 179 5.54 6.42 -0.81
C ILE A 179 5.67 6.91 -2.25
N CYS A 180 5.15 8.10 -2.56
CA CYS A 180 5.23 8.69 -3.89
C CYS A 180 6.70 8.89 -4.33
N PHE A 181 7.54 9.47 -3.47
CA PHE A 181 8.94 9.71 -3.79
C PHE A 181 9.77 8.43 -3.94
N ILE A 182 9.47 7.36 -3.17
CA ILE A 182 10.09 6.05 -3.39
C ILE A 182 9.76 5.56 -4.80
N GLY A 183 8.49 5.60 -5.23
CA GLY A 183 8.12 5.20 -6.59
C GLY A 183 8.81 6.02 -7.66
N ILE A 184 8.77 7.35 -7.54
CA ILE A 184 9.44 8.28 -8.47
C ILE A 184 10.95 8.00 -8.54
N SER A 185 11.60 7.72 -7.40
CA SER A 185 13.03 7.41 -7.37
C SER A 185 13.40 6.19 -8.20
N ARG A 186 12.50 5.18 -8.30
CA ARG A 186 12.75 3.98 -9.11
C ARG A 186 12.73 4.25 -10.60
N ILE A 187 11.85 5.16 -11.04
CA ILE A 187 11.80 5.64 -12.43
C ILE A 187 13.05 6.48 -12.71
N TYR A 188 13.36 7.45 -11.86
CA TYR A 188 14.51 8.33 -12.01
C TYR A 188 15.84 7.57 -12.07
N LEU A 189 16.01 6.57 -11.21
CA LEU A 189 17.22 5.74 -11.18
C LEU A 189 17.32 4.76 -12.37
N GLY A 190 16.32 4.72 -13.25
CA GLY A 190 16.30 3.92 -14.46
C GLY A 190 16.23 2.42 -14.25
N VAL A 191 15.73 1.97 -13.09
CA VAL A 191 15.66 0.52 -12.74
C VAL A 191 14.27 -0.08 -12.87
N HIS A 192 13.25 0.78 -13.06
CA HIS A 192 11.87 0.39 -13.29
C HIS A 192 11.18 1.30 -14.29
N TYR A 193 10.31 0.75 -15.08
CA TYR A 193 9.37 1.50 -15.91
C TYR A 193 8.29 2.18 -15.07
N THR A 194 7.65 3.20 -15.63
CA THR A 194 6.54 3.91 -14.96
C THR A 194 5.38 2.96 -14.67
N SER A 195 5.06 2.07 -15.60
CA SER A 195 4.04 1.04 -15.44
C SER A 195 4.35 0.03 -14.33
N ASP A 196 5.64 -0.30 -14.08
CA ASP A 196 6.03 -1.16 -12.96
C ASP A 196 5.68 -0.51 -11.61
N VAL A 197 5.92 0.80 -11.51
CA VAL A 197 5.64 1.58 -10.30
C VAL A 197 4.14 1.72 -10.07
N LEU A 198 3.40 2.09 -11.11
CA LEU A 198 1.93 2.22 -11.06
C LEU A 198 1.27 0.88 -10.78
N GLY A 199 1.69 -0.20 -11.45
CA GLY A 199 1.21 -1.55 -11.19
C GLY A 199 1.46 -1.97 -9.73
N GLY A 200 2.66 -1.68 -9.20
CA GLY A 200 2.99 -1.91 -7.80
C GLY A 200 2.06 -1.17 -6.83
N PHE A 201 1.74 0.10 -7.11
CA PHE A 201 0.81 0.88 -6.29
C PHE A 201 -0.63 0.37 -6.38
N LEU A 202 -1.15 0.14 -7.58
CA LEU A 202 -2.53 -0.32 -7.79
C LEU A 202 -2.78 -1.67 -7.10
N LEU A 203 -1.86 -2.61 -7.29
CA LEU A 203 -1.98 -3.92 -6.64
C LEU A 203 -1.90 -3.82 -5.13
N SER A 204 -1.00 -2.98 -4.60
CA SER A 204 -0.86 -2.80 -3.15
C SER A 204 -2.06 -2.13 -2.51
N ILE A 205 -2.70 -1.17 -3.18
CA ILE A 205 -3.95 -0.58 -2.69
C ILE A 205 -5.05 -1.65 -2.61
N SER A 206 -5.22 -2.44 -3.68
CA SER A 206 -6.19 -3.55 -3.70
C SER A 206 -5.91 -4.57 -2.58
N TYR A 207 -4.65 -4.97 -2.44
CA TYR A 207 -4.19 -5.85 -1.39
C TYR A 207 -4.48 -5.27 0.01
N LEU A 208 -4.15 -4.00 0.27
CA LEU A 208 -4.36 -3.36 1.56
C LEU A 208 -5.84 -3.30 1.97
N ILE A 209 -6.75 -3.05 1.05
CA ILE A 209 -8.19 -3.04 1.35
C ILE A 209 -8.63 -4.42 1.86
N ILE A 210 -8.19 -5.49 1.20
CA ILE A 210 -8.47 -6.86 1.62
C ILE A 210 -7.79 -7.15 2.96
N TYR A 211 -6.49 -6.87 3.06
CA TYR A 211 -5.67 -7.15 4.24
C TYR A 211 -6.25 -6.49 5.50
N VAL A 212 -6.53 -5.19 5.43
CA VAL A 212 -7.12 -4.42 6.54
C VAL A 212 -8.49 -4.99 6.94
N SER A 213 -9.30 -5.40 5.97
CA SER A 213 -10.62 -5.98 6.24
C SER A 213 -10.52 -7.32 7.00
N VAL A 214 -9.59 -8.18 6.58
CA VAL A 214 -9.33 -9.48 7.22
C VAL A 214 -8.75 -9.28 8.62
N VAL A 215 -7.70 -8.49 8.76
CA VAL A 215 -7.03 -8.26 10.04
C VAL A 215 -7.95 -7.61 11.07
N ASN A 216 -8.78 -6.65 10.66
CA ASN A 216 -9.76 -6.07 11.58
C ASN A 216 -10.75 -7.10 12.12
N LYS A 217 -11.23 -8.01 11.26
CA LYS A 217 -12.13 -9.09 11.69
C LYS A 217 -11.44 -10.00 12.70
N PHE A 218 -10.17 -10.36 12.45
CA PHE A 218 -9.37 -11.17 13.39
C PHE A 218 -9.11 -10.46 14.71
N LEU A 219 -8.75 -9.17 14.70
CA LEU A 219 -8.50 -8.39 15.90
C LEU A 219 -9.76 -8.23 16.77
N ILE A 220 -10.93 -8.01 16.15
CA ILE A 220 -12.21 -7.91 16.86
C ILE A 220 -12.57 -9.25 17.50
N VAL A 221 -12.56 -10.34 16.74
CA VAL A 221 -12.92 -11.68 17.23
C VAL A 221 -12.04 -12.11 18.39
N THR A 222 -10.73 -11.86 18.32
CA THR A 222 -9.82 -12.22 19.43
C THR A 222 -10.04 -11.37 20.68
N THR A 223 -10.42 -10.10 20.54
CA THR A 223 -10.75 -9.22 21.67
C THR A 223 -12.03 -9.68 22.38
N ASP A 224 -13.06 -10.03 21.61
CA ASP A 224 -14.33 -10.54 22.16
C ASP A 224 -14.14 -11.87 22.89
N ILE A 225 -13.33 -12.78 22.33
CA ILE A 225 -12.99 -14.05 22.99
C ILE A 225 -12.25 -13.80 24.30
N TYR A 226 -11.25 -12.90 24.31
CA TYR A 226 -10.49 -12.56 25.51
C TYR A 226 -11.39 -11.97 26.59
N ASN A 227 -12.23 -11.00 26.28
CA ASN A 227 -13.17 -10.38 27.21
C ASN A 227 -14.17 -11.40 27.77
N ASN A 228 -14.65 -12.32 26.95
CA ASN A 228 -15.56 -13.39 27.39
C ASN A 228 -14.88 -14.39 28.35
N ILE A 229 -13.59 -14.69 28.12
CA ILE A 229 -12.81 -15.58 29.03
C ILE A 229 -12.57 -14.87 30.37
N GLU A 230 -12.20 -13.60 30.34
CA GLU A 230 -11.94 -12.80 31.55
C GLU A 230 -13.21 -12.64 32.41
N MET A 231 -14.34 -12.32 31.74
CA MET A 231 -15.66 -12.25 32.42
C MET A 231 -16.08 -13.60 33.04
N LYS A 232 -15.77 -14.73 32.39
CA LYS A 232 -16.04 -16.07 32.99
C LYS A 232 -15.15 -16.35 34.19
N LYS A 233 -13.89 -15.92 34.18
CA LYS A 233 -12.97 -16.03 35.32
C LYS A 233 -13.49 -15.23 36.54
N ILE A 234 -13.84 -13.96 36.32
CA ILE A 234 -14.39 -13.06 37.35
C ILE A 234 -15.66 -13.64 37.95
N LYS A 235 -16.61 -14.11 37.11
CA LYS A 235 -17.84 -14.73 37.60
C LYS A 235 -17.56 -15.99 38.46
N LYS A 236 -16.55 -16.80 38.10
CA LYS A 236 -16.17 -17.99 38.84
C LYS A 236 -15.50 -17.66 40.18
N GLU A 237 -14.77 -16.55 40.26
CA GLU A 237 -14.19 -16.07 41.53
C GLU A 237 -15.26 -15.51 42.49
N ILE A 238 -16.21 -14.72 41.96
CA ILE A 238 -17.34 -14.21 42.75
C ILE A 238 -18.24 -15.34 43.30
N SER A 239 -18.39 -16.44 42.54
CA SER A 239 -19.22 -17.59 42.99
C SER A 239 -18.55 -18.49 44.04
N LYS A 240 -17.27 -18.26 44.33
CA LYS A 240 -16.52 -19.04 45.37
C LYS A 240 -16.40 -18.31 46.69
N ASN A 241 -16.73 -17.01 46.72
CA ASN A 241 -16.86 -16.19 47.93
C ASN A 241 -18.34 -16.05 48.34
#